data_0df4193f5782b5077a3b4d12d77027a3
#
_entry.id   0df4193f5782b5077a3b4d12d77027a3
#
_cell.length_a   1.000
_cell.length_b   1.000
_cell.length_c   1.000
_cell.angle_alpha   90.00
_cell.angle_beta   90.00
_cell.angle_gamma   90.00
#
_symmetry.space_group_name_H-M   'P 1'
#
loop_
_entity.id
_entity.type
_entity.pdbx_description
1 polymer ?
#
loop_
_entity_poly.entity_id
_entity_poly.type
_entity_poly.pdbx_seq_one_letter_code
_entity_poly.pdbx_strand_id
1 'polypeptide(L)'
;MKPQMALKPLVFALAALMAAAAQAGGGWHPAPQPTGTVASVVTDVQKSEHNKFNDTKTENNASADGSVTNNSGNVGVNVQSGSGNQADNAGAISSAKGDFATVFAVIDVDQGSQHNTFTNKGTQNNASLDNSVNNNSGNVGYNGQAGQGNQGKNNLAITTSDGKNIAAASNTEQNSLNNTFLNTAATSHGYGWGSKAQYVSNNSSLDNSVNRNSGNVGVNLQSGAGNQGSNSLSIGQGCSVCASGVRF
;
A
#
# COMPACT_ATOMS: atom_id res chain seq x y z
N MET A 1 -24.40 -0.47 -19.64
CA MET A 1 -24.29 -1.71 -18.85
C MET A 1 -23.67 -1.37 -17.52
N LYS A 2 -24.34 -1.62 -16.39
CA LYS A 2 -23.76 -1.37 -15.06
C LYS A 2 -22.65 -2.39 -14.82
N PRO A 3 -21.42 -2.00 -14.43
CA PRO A 3 -20.43 -2.97 -14.02
C PRO A 3 -20.94 -3.68 -12.77
N GLN A 4 -21.19 -4.97 -12.89
CA GLN A 4 -21.39 -5.82 -11.71
C GLN A 4 -20.08 -5.78 -10.93
N MET A 5 -20.12 -5.24 -9.71
CA MET A 5 -19.05 -5.45 -8.74
C MET A 5 -18.97 -6.96 -8.48
N ALA A 6 -18.02 -7.62 -9.09
CA ALA A 6 -17.64 -8.94 -8.65
C ALA A 6 -17.12 -8.78 -7.22
N LEU A 7 -17.88 -9.26 -6.23
CA LEU A 7 -17.36 -9.41 -4.88
C LEU A 7 -16.08 -10.24 -4.99
N LYS A 8 -14.97 -9.64 -4.56
CA LYS A 8 -13.68 -10.28 -4.69
C LYS A 8 -13.64 -11.62 -3.95
N PRO A 9 -12.96 -12.63 -4.50
CA PRO A 9 -12.94 -13.98 -3.91
C PRO A 9 -12.46 -14.02 -2.44
N LEU A 10 -11.71 -13.02 -2.01
CA LEU A 10 -11.24 -12.90 -0.63
C LEU A 10 -12.40 -12.65 0.36
N VAL A 11 -13.38 -11.83 0.00
CA VAL A 11 -14.56 -11.58 0.85
C VAL A 11 -15.42 -12.84 0.96
N PHE A 12 -15.54 -13.61 -0.13
CA PHE A 12 -16.20 -14.90 -0.10
C PHE A 12 -15.45 -15.96 0.72
N ALA A 13 -14.12 -16.00 0.61
CA ALA A 13 -13.29 -16.92 1.40
C ALA A 13 -13.39 -16.59 2.90
N LEU A 14 -13.45 -15.31 3.26
CA LEU A 14 -13.60 -14.86 4.64
C LEU A 14 -15.00 -15.19 5.19
N ALA A 15 -16.05 -14.99 4.40
CA ALA A 15 -17.42 -15.37 4.77
C ALA A 15 -17.57 -16.90 4.90
N ALA A 16 -16.93 -17.68 4.04
CA ALA A 16 -16.89 -19.14 4.13
C ALA A 16 -16.12 -19.64 5.36
N LEU A 17 -15.03 -18.98 5.74
CA LEU A 17 -14.27 -19.31 6.94
C LEU A 17 -15.09 -19.05 8.23
N MET A 18 -15.88 -17.97 8.25
CA MET A 18 -16.78 -17.66 9.36
C MET A 18 -17.96 -18.64 9.44
N ALA A 19 -18.47 -19.10 8.30
CA ALA A 19 -19.55 -20.09 8.26
C ALA A 19 -19.09 -21.50 8.68
N ALA A 20 -17.86 -21.89 8.33
CA ALA A 20 -17.31 -23.19 8.73
C ALA A 20 -17.02 -23.29 10.24
N ALA A 21 -16.70 -22.18 10.89
CA ALA A 21 -16.52 -22.13 12.34
C ALA A 21 -17.84 -22.36 13.11
N ALA A 22 -19.01 -22.14 12.49
CA ALA A 22 -20.32 -22.31 13.10
C ALA A 22 -20.86 -23.75 13.04
N GLN A 23 -20.27 -24.67 12.28
CA GLN A 23 -20.83 -26.00 12.01
C GLN A 23 -20.07 -27.20 12.64
N ALA A 24 -19.00 -26.99 13.36
CA ALA A 24 -18.23 -28.08 13.96
C ALA A 24 -18.75 -28.42 15.39
N GLY A 25 -19.98 -28.88 15.52
CA GLY A 25 -20.56 -29.25 16.82
C GLY A 25 -21.45 -30.49 16.76
N GLY A 26 -20.87 -31.65 16.94
CA GLY A 26 -21.62 -32.88 17.18
C GLY A 26 -20.80 -33.86 18.01
N GLY A 27 -21.06 -33.91 19.32
CA GLY A 27 -20.41 -34.90 20.20
C GLY A 27 -20.62 -34.57 21.68
N TRP A 28 -20.98 -35.54 22.47
CA TRP A 28 -21.33 -35.52 23.86
C TRP A 28 -20.38 -34.71 24.76
N HIS A 29 -20.96 -33.79 25.55
CA HIS A 29 -20.29 -32.81 26.44
C HIS A 29 -19.29 -31.91 25.75
N PRO A 30 -19.74 -30.89 25.03
CA PRO A 30 -18.83 -29.92 24.50
C PRO A 30 -18.19 -29.15 25.65
N ALA A 31 -16.87 -29.15 25.71
CA ALA A 31 -16.16 -28.04 26.37
C ALA A 31 -16.71 -26.72 25.81
N PRO A 32 -16.88 -25.66 26.63
CA PRO A 32 -17.37 -24.39 26.14
C PRO A 32 -16.61 -24.03 24.87
N GLN A 33 -17.33 -23.96 23.75
CA GLN A 33 -16.71 -23.59 22.48
C GLN A 33 -16.25 -22.14 22.61
N PRO A 34 -15.00 -21.81 22.26
CA PRO A 34 -14.58 -20.44 22.25
C PRO A 34 -15.49 -19.65 21.31
N THR A 35 -16.23 -18.71 21.88
CA THR A 35 -17.24 -17.94 21.16
C THR A 35 -16.73 -16.52 20.98
N GLY A 36 -16.58 -16.13 19.74
CA GLY A 36 -16.23 -14.75 19.40
C GLY A 36 -15.28 -14.66 18.20
N THR A 37 -15.36 -13.53 17.56
CA THR A 37 -14.46 -13.15 16.46
C THR A 37 -13.89 -11.79 16.77
N VAL A 38 -12.57 -11.66 16.66
CA VAL A 38 -11.87 -10.37 16.68
C VAL A 38 -11.29 -10.14 15.29
N ALA A 39 -11.74 -9.06 14.66
CA ALA A 39 -11.37 -8.79 13.28
C ALA A 39 -10.92 -7.33 13.09
N SER A 40 -9.89 -7.14 12.29
CA SER A 40 -9.54 -5.85 11.71
C SER A 40 -9.52 -5.99 10.19
N VAL A 41 -10.39 -5.24 9.51
CA VAL A 41 -10.50 -5.30 8.05
C VAL A 41 -10.34 -3.89 7.49
N VAL A 42 -9.43 -3.73 6.55
CA VAL A 42 -9.23 -2.50 5.79
C VAL A 42 -9.50 -2.81 4.33
N THR A 43 -10.41 -2.04 3.73
CA THR A 43 -10.67 -2.09 2.28
C THR A 43 -10.54 -0.68 1.73
N ASP A 44 -9.67 -0.51 0.74
CA ASP A 44 -9.52 0.73 0.01
C ASP A 44 -9.58 0.49 -1.50
N VAL A 45 -10.29 1.37 -2.21
CA VAL A 45 -10.41 1.31 -3.66
C VAL A 45 -10.18 2.69 -4.23
N GLN A 46 -9.08 2.85 -4.97
CA GLN A 46 -8.73 4.09 -5.65
C GLN A 46 -8.81 3.89 -7.16
N LYS A 47 -9.59 4.71 -7.84
CA LYS A 47 -9.77 4.63 -9.30
C LYS A 47 -9.52 5.96 -9.98
N SER A 48 -8.76 5.90 -11.07
CA SER A 48 -8.52 7.00 -11.99
C SER A 48 -8.85 6.55 -13.39
N GLU A 49 -9.93 7.03 -13.96
CA GLU A 49 -10.45 6.53 -15.24
C GLU A 49 -10.80 7.68 -16.19
N HIS A 50 -10.41 7.54 -17.48
CA HIS A 50 -10.77 8.45 -18.57
C HIS A 50 -10.33 9.91 -18.35
N ASN A 51 -9.28 10.13 -17.58
CA ASN A 51 -8.76 11.46 -17.32
C ASN A 51 -7.70 11.87 -18.34
N LYS A 52 -7.57 13.18 -18.53
CA LYS A 52 -6.52 13.77 -19.35
C LYS A 52 -5.71 14.74 -18.51
N PHE A 53 -4.44 14.41 -18.31
CA PHE A 53 -3.50 15.21 -17.56
C PHE A 53 -2.46 15.80 -18.51
N ASN A 54 -2.25 17.11 -18.44
CA ASN A 54 -1.26 17.81 -19.27
C ASN A 54 -0.38 18.67 -18.40
N ASP A 55 0.88 18.30 -18.29
CA ASP A 55 1.91 19.06 -17.60
C ASP A 55 2.90 19.65 -18.61
N THR A 56 3.10 20.96 -18.55
CA THR A 56 4.02 21.63 -19.46
C THR A 56 4.96 22.52 -18.65
N LYS A 57 6.26 22.24 -18.73
CA LYS A 57 7.32 22.92 -17.95
C LYS A 57 7.01 22.96 -16.45
N THR A 58 6.41 21.88 -15.95
CA THR A 58 6.03 21.74 -14.56
C THR A 58 7.18 21.13 -13.78
N GLU A 59 7.33 21.55 -12.54
CA GLU A 59 8.25 20.96 -11.59
C GLU A 59 7.43 20.26 -10.49
N ASN A 60 7.54 18.94 -10.42
CA ASN A 60 6.85 18.11 -9.45
C ASN A 60 7.87 17.58 -8.43
N ASN A 61 7.81 18.09 -7.21
CA ASN A 61 8.73 17.72 -6.15
C ASN A 61 7.96 17.04 -5.01
N ALA A 62 8.24 15.76 -4.77
CA ALA A 62 7.78 14.99 -3.63
C ALA A 62 8.99 14.69 -2.76
N SER A 63 9.21 15.47 -1.72
CA SER A 63 10.40 15.34 -0.88
C SER A 63 10.05 15.25 0.59
N ALA A 64 10.86 14.48 1.32
CA ALA A 64 10.88 14.49 2.76
C ALA A 64 12.33 14.61 3.23
N ASP A 65 12.58 15.58 4.10
CA ASP A 65 13.88 15.85 4.71
C ASP A 65 13.73 15.85 6.23
N GLY A 66 14.59 15.11 6.92
CA GLY A 66 14.57 14.97 8.37
C GLY A 66 13.26 14.45 8.96
N SER A 67 12.40 13.86 8.15
CA SER A 67 11.05 13.48 8.52
C SER A 67 10.95 12.01 8.93
N VAL A 68 9.86 11.65 9.65
CA VAL A 68 9.59 10.25 10.07
C VAL A 68 10.76 9.68 10.87
N THR A 69 11.24 10.43 11.83
CA THR A 69 12.36 10.02 12.68
C THR A 69 11.92 9.83 14.13
N ASN A 70 12.54 8.86 14.81
CA ASN A 70 12.32 8.60 16.24
C ASN A 70 10.85 8.26 16.61
N ASN A 71 10.09 7.67 15.72
CA ASN A 71 8.72 7.28 16.01
C ASN A 71 8.67 5.90 16.69
N SER A 72 7.68 5.74 17.57
CA SER A 72 7.34 4.46 18.18
C SER A 72 5.90 4.11 17.80
N GLY A 73 5.69 3.01 17.10
CA GLY A 73 4.38 2.58 16.62
C GLY A 73 4.25 2.53 15.10
N ASN A 74 3.02 2.66 14.61
CA ASN A 74 2.74 2.57 13.19
C ASN A 74 2.68 3.97 12.55
N VAL A 75 3.43 4.16 11.51
CA VAL A 75 3.47 5.42 10.76
C VAL A 75 3.23 5.16 9.27
N GLY A 76 2.26 5.86 8.70
CA GLY A 76 2.00 5.87 7.25
C GLY A 76 2.16 7.28 6.69
N VAL A 77 3.00 7.45 5.68
CA VAL A 77 3.25 8.75 5.05
C VAL A 77 3.13 8.65 3.54
N ASN A 78 2.33 9.54 2.97
CA ASN A 78 2.20 9.71 1.53
C ASN A 78 2.59 11.13 1.13
N VAL A 79 3.62 11.28 0.32
CA VAL A 79 4.06 12.56 -0.24
C VAL A 79 3.94 12.49 -1.75
N GLN A 80 3.03 13.27 -2.31
CA GLN A 80 2.72 13.22 -3.73
C GLN A 80 2.81 14.61 -4.38
N SER A 81 3.40 14.66 -5.56
CA SER A 81 3.42 15.85 -6.40
C SER A 81 3.14 15.46 -7.85
N GLY A 82 2.32 16.24 -8.53
CA GLY A 82 1.88 15.96 -9.89
C GLY A 82 0.47 15.40 -9.97
N SER A 83 0.11 14.85 -11.12
CA SER A 83 -1.27 14.56 -11.47
C SER A 83 -1.60 13.06 -11.50
N GLY A 84 -2.75 12.67 -10.95
CA GLY A 84 -3.27 11.31 -11.05
C GLY A 84 -2.50 10.25 -10.26
N ASN A 85 -1.67 10.67 -9.31
CA ASN A 85 -0.98 9.74 -8.41
C ASN A 85 -1.94 9.14 -7.39
N GLN A 86 -1.70 7.88 -7.04
CA GLN A 86 -2.46 7.15 -6.02
C GLN A 86 -1.49 6.58 -4.99
N ALA A 87 -1.74 6.81 -3.69
CA ALA A 87 -0.94 6.22 -2.64
C ALA A 87 -1.79 5.78 -1.45
N ASP A 88 -1.41 4.65 -0.89
CA ASP A 88 -2.07 4.07 0.26
C ASP A 88 -1.05 3.50 1.27
N ASN A 89 -1.37 3.66 2.55
CA ASN A 89 -0.70 2.99 3.65
C ASN A 89 -1.78 2.35 4.53
N ALA A 90 -2.08 1.08 4.30
CA ALA A 90 -3.11 0.36 5.02
C ALA A 90 -2.54 -0.45 6.18
N GLY A 91 -3.18 -0.35 7.35
CA GLY A 91 -2.81 -1.11 8.53
C GLY A 91 -4.00 -1.81 9.17
N ALA A 92 -3.97 -3.14 9.27
CA ALA A 92 -4.95 -3.93 10.01
C ALA A 92 -4.25 -4.70 11.12
N ILE A 93 -4.64 -4.42 12.37
CA ILE A 93 -4.05 -5.06 13.55
C ILE A 93 -5.17 -5.65 14.40
N SER A 94 -5.11 -6.94 14.65
CA SER A 94 -6.00 -7.65 15.55
C SER A 94 -5.21 -8.31 16.67
N SER A 95 -5.64 -8.07 17.92
CA SER A 95 -5.04 -8.70 19.10
C SER A 95 -6.13 -9.17 20.04
N ALA A 96 -6.01 -10.41 20.51
CA ALA A 96 -6.93 -10.97 21.48
C ALA A 96 -6.20 -11.82 22.51
N LYS A 97 -6.73 -11.83 23.75
CA LYS A 97 -6.31 -12.73 24.83
C LYS A 97 -7.51 -13.57 25.22
N GLY A 98 -7.29 -14.88 25.40
CA GLY A 98 -8.32 -15.85 25.79
C GLY A 98 -8.80 -16.71 24.64
N ASP A 99 -9.78 -17.55 24.95
CA ASP A 99 -10.30 -18.57 24.02
C ASP A 99 -11.26 -17.96 22.99
N PHE A 100 -10.74 -17.14 22.07
CA PHE A 100 -11.52 -16.69 20.92
C PHE A 100 -11.51 -17.73 19.80
N ALA A 101 -12.66 -17.90 19.15
CA ALA A 101 -12.78 -18.84 18.05
C ALA A 101 -11.92 -18.45 16.84
N THR A 102 -11.91 -17.15 16.51
CA THR A 102 -11.22 -16.65 15.30
C THR A 102 -10.72 -15.25 15.52
N VAL A 103 -9.45 -15.00 15.19
CA VAL A 103 -8.83 -13.66 15.21
C VAL A 103 -8.16 -13.41 13.88
N PHE A 104 -8.52 -12.32 13.19
CA PHE A 104 -7.91 -12.04 11.90
C PHE A 104 -7.71 -10.56 11.61
N ALA A 105 -6.71 -10.28 10.78
CA ALA A 105 -6.44 -8.98 10.20
C ALA A 105 -6.37 -9.12 8.68
N VAL A 106 -7.16 -8.36 7.96
CA VAL A 106 -7.24 -8.43 6.49
C VAL A 106 -7.14 -7.04 5.89
N ILE A 107 -6.32 -6.93 4.87
CA ILE A 107 -6.22 -5.74 4.04
C ILE A 107 -6.55 -6.13 2.60
N ASP A 108 -7.45 -5.39 1.97
CA ASP A 108 -7.79 -5.52 0.55
C ASP A 108 -7.76 -4.14 -0.11
N VAL A 109 -6.69 -3.86 -0.86
CA VAL A 109 -6.46 -2.56 -1.50
C VAL A 109 -6.37 -2.73 -3.01
N ASP A 110 -7.18 -1.95 -3.73
CA ASP A 110 -7.25 -1.92 -5.18
C ASP A 110 -6.98 -0.50 -5.70
N GLN A 111 -5.92 -0.34 -6.48
CA GLN A 111 -5.63 0.90 -7.20
C GLN A 111 -5.73 0.67 -8.70
N GLY A 112 -6.71 1.31 -9.32
CA GLY A 112 -6.95 1.23 -10.75
C GLY A 112 -6.64 2.55 -11.46
N SER A 113 -5.87 2.48 -12.55
CA SER A 113 -5.64 3.60 -13.47
C SER A 113 -5.94 3.11 -14.88
N GLN A 114 -7.00 3.60 -15.50
CA GLN A 114 -7.47 3.06 -16.76
C GLN A 114 -7.88 4.15 -17.75
N HIS A 115 -7.51 3.96 -19.03
CA HIS A 115 -7.88 4.84 -20.13
C HIS A 115 -7.52 6.32 -19.90
N ASN A 116 -6.49 6.60 -19.11
CA ASN A 116 -6.04 7.96 -18.88
C ASN A 116 -4.99 8.36 -19.91
N THR A 117 -4.93 9.65 -20.20
CA THR A 117 -3.88 10.24 -21.03
C THR A 117 -3.04 11.18 -20.19
N PHE A 118 -1.75 10.89 -20.12
CA PHE A 118 -0.76 11.67 -19.40
C PHE A 118 0.21 12.29 -20.40
N THR A 119 0.26 13.61 -20.45
CA THR A 119 1.17 14.33 -21.35
C THR A 119 2.12 15.17 -20.53
N ASN A 120 3.42 14.88 -20.67
CA ASN A 120 4.51 15.64 -20.07
C ASN A 120 5.31 16.35 -21.13
N LYS A 121 5.44 17.66 -21.03
CA LYS A 121 6.25 18.48 -21.93
C LYS A 121 7.29 19.24 -21.14
N GLY A 122 8.56 18.77 -21.16
CA GLY A 122 9.66 19.39 -20.43
C GLY A 122 9.41 19.51 -18.94
N THR A 123 8.80 18.50 -18.33
CA THR A 123 8.53 18.45 -16.88
C THR A 123 9.74 17.93 -16.13
N GLN A 124 9.91 18.39 -14.89
CA GLN A 124 10.91 17.87 -13.96
C GLN A 124 10.17 17.19 -12.80
N ASN A 125 10.46 15.91 -12.58
CA ASN A 125 9.84 15.13 -11.52
C ASN A 125 10.93 14.64 -10.57
N ASN A 126 10.86 15.07 -9.31
CA ASN A 126 11.83 14.72 -8.30
C ASN A 126 11.12 14.10 -7.08
N ALA A 127 11.42 12.85 -6.80
CA ALA A 127 11.03 12.21 -5.56
C ALA A 127 12.27 11.98 -4.71
N SER A 128 12.34 12.60 -3.53
CA SER A 128 13.52 12.48 -2.67
C SER A 128 13.14 12.16 -1.23
N LEU A 129 13.99 11.36 -0.62
CA LEU A 129 13.94 11.05 0.80
C LEU A 129 15.35 11.27 1.35
N ASP A 130 15.53 12.35 2.10
CA ASP A 130 16.82 12.71 2.68
C ASP A 130 16.75 12.70 4.20
N ASN A 131 17.73 12.07 4.83
CA ASN A 131 17.85 11.96 6.29
C ASN A 131 16.56 11.56 7.01
N SER A 132 15.70 10.80 6.36
CA SER A 132 14.34 10.49 6.78
C SER A 132 14.13 8.99 7.05
N VAL A 133 13.02 8.64 7.71
CA VAL A 133 12.68 7.27 8.10
C VAL A 133 13.80 6.63 8.94
N ASN A 134 14.31 7.36 9.92
CA ASN A 134 15.43 6.92 10.73
C ASN A 134 15.03 6.72 12.20
N ASN A 135 15.67 5.75 12.86
CA ASN A 135 15.51 5.48 14.30
C ASN A 135 14.05 5.19 14.72
N ASN A 136 13.25 4.57 13.88
CA ASN A 136 11.87 4.25 14.24
C ASN A 136 11.79 2.87 14.90
N SER A 137 10.86 2.75 15.85
CA SER A 137 10.49 1.47 16.48
C SER A 137 9.03 1.18 16.17
N GLY A 138 8.78 0.18 15.32
CA GLY A 138 7.45 -0.17 14.83
C GLY A 138 7.38 -0.23 13.31
N ASN A 139 6.20 -0.02 12.76
CA ASN A 139 5.99 -0.17 11.32
C ASN A 139 5.92 1.18 10.63
N VAL A 140 6.66 1.34 9.56
CA VAL A 140 6.66 2.57 8.75
C VAL A 140 6.33 2.23 7.30
N GLY A 141 5.31 2.91 6.77
CA GLY A 141 4.99 2.93 5.34
C GLY A 141 5.25 4.32 4.77
N TYR A 142 6.09 4.44 3.76
CA TYR A 142 6.35 5.70 3.07
C TYR A 142 6.14 5.56 1.56
N ASN A 143 5.30 6.41 1.00
CA ASN A 143 5.13 6.54 -0.45
C ASN A 143 5.47 7.96 -0.89
N GLY A 144 6.55 8.11 -1.63
CA GLY A 144 6.96 9.37 -2.26
C GLY A 144 6.76 9.29 -3.78
N GLN A 145 5.92 10.16 -4.34
CA GLN A 145 5.59 10.09 -5.76
C GLN A 145 5.67 11.47 -6.41
N ALA A 146 6.47 11.59 -7.45
CA ALA A 146 6.55 12.79 -8.27
C ALA A 146 6.27 12.46 -9.73
N GLY A 147 5.42 13.27 -10.39
CA GLY A 147 5.02 13.07 -11.78
C GLY A 147 3.58 12.62 -11.94
N GLN A 148 3.30 11.80 -12.93
CA GLN A 148 1.91 11.51 -13.30
C GLN A 148 1.57 10.02 -13.22
N GLY A 149 0.39 9.71 -12.64
CA GLY A 149 -0.21 8.37 -12.68
C GLY A 149 0.55 7.29 -11.94
N ASN A 150 1.37 7.65 -10.96
CA ASN A 150 2.10 6.69 -10.14
C ASN A 150 1.17 6.05 -9.10
N GLN A 151 1.42 4.79 -8.78
CA GLN A 151 0.68 4.03 -7.77
C GLN A 151 1.65 3.48 -6.72
N GLY A 152 1.39 3.76 -5.44
CA GLY A 152 2.22 3.28 -4.34
C GLY A 152 1.39 2.73 -3.19
N LYS A 153 1.83 1.62 -2.60
CA LYS A 153 1.15 0.99 -1.47
C LYS A 153 2.13 0.46 -0.44
N ASN A 154 1.74 0.60 0.83
CA ASN A 154 2.38 -0.12 1.93
C ASN A 154 1.28 -0.72 2.81
N ASN A 155 1.21 -2.02 2.89
CA ASN A 155 0.17 -2.74 3.61
C ASN A 155 0.77 -3.55 4.75
N LEU A 156 0.14 -3.49 5.93
CA LEU A 156 0.55 -4.23 7.11
C LEU A 156 -0.64 -4.91 7.78
N ALA A 157 -0.71 -6.22 7.72
CA ALA A 157 -1.68 -7.02 8.46
C ALA A 157 -0.99 -7.77 9.61
N ILE A 158 -1.40 -7.54 10.84
CA ILE A 158 -0.85 -8.22 12.02
C ILE A 158 -1.99 -8.84 12.83
N THR A 159 -1.83 -10.11 13.16
CA THR A 159 -2.72 -10.80 14.08
C THR A 159 -1.92 -11.46 15.19
N THR A 160 -2.31 -11.20 16.43
CA THR A 160 -1.71 -11.81 17.63
C THR A 160 -2.81 -12.34 18.54
N SER A 161 -2.77 -13.63 18.87
CA SER A 161 -3.77 -14.21 19.76
C SER A 161 -3.32 -15.54 20.36
N ASP A 162 -3.86 -15.86 21.51
CA ASP A 162 -3.83 -17.20 22.10
C ASP A 162 -4.93 -18.12 21.53
N GLY A 163 -5.71 -17.64 20.58
CA GLY A 163 -6.84 -18.36 19.96
C GLY A 163 -6.42 -19.47 19.01
N LYS A 164 -7.41 -20.26 18.58
CA LYS A 164 -7.20 -21.46 17.74
C LYS A 164 -7.10 -21.14 16.26
N ASN A 165 -7.82 -20.13 15.78
CA ASN A 165 -7.85 -19.74 14.37
C ASN A 165 -7.33 -18.32 14.21
N ILE A 166 -6.15 -18.20 13.62
CA ILE A 166 -5.46 -16.91 13.47
C ILE A 166 -5.09 -16.74 12.02
N ALA A 167 -5.42 -15.58 11.45
CA ALA A 167 -5.07 -15.26 10.09
C ALA A 167 -4.68 -13.79 9.92
N ALA A 168 -3.60 -13.54 9.22
CA ALA A 168 -3.26 -12.22 8.69
C ALA A 168 -3.15 -12.32 7.17
N ALA A 169 -3.83 -11.46 6.45
CA ALA A 169 -3.81 -11.46 4.99
C ALA A 169 -3.75 -10.04 4.45
N SER A 170 -2.95 -9.85 3.41
CA SER A 170 -2.89 -8.61 2.64
C SER A 170 -3.04 -8.94 1.17
N ASN A 171 -4.14 -8.46 0.58
CA ASN A 171 -4.37 -8.51 -0.85
C ASN A 171 -4.10 -7.14 -1.44
N THR A 172 -3.32 -7.12 -2.51
CA THR A 172 -2.91 -5.89 -3.18
C THR A 172 -3.09 -6.05 -4.67
N GLU A 173 -3.89 -5.19 -5.25
CA GLU A 173 -4.06 -5.10 -6.69
C GLU A 173 -3.70 -3.70 -7.16
N GLN A 174 -2.82 -3.60 -8.16
CA GLN A 174 -2.47 -2.36 -8.85
C GLN A 174 -2.61 -2.58 -10.35
N ASN A 175 -3.55 -1.88 -10.95
CA ASN A 175 -3.86 -2.00 -12.37
C ASN A 175 -3.56 -0.69 -13.10
N SER A 176 -2.72 -0.76 -14.13
CA SER A 176 -2.49 0.36 -15.05
C SER A 176 -2.78 -0.13 -16.49
N LEU A 177 -4.02 0.08 -16.94
CA LEU A 177 -4.53 -0.52 -18.16
C LEU A 177 -4.92 0.55 -19.19
N ASN A 178 -4.48 0.36 -20.43
CA ASN A 178 -4.87 1.24 -21.56
C ASN A 178 -4.58 2.74 -21.30
N ASN A 179 -3.58 3.04 -20.49
CA ASN A 179 -3.12 4.41 -20.29
C ASN A 179 -2.14 4.81 -21.38
N THR A 180 -2.19 6.07 -21.76
CA THR A 180 -1.23 6.65 -22.69
C THR A 180 -0.31 7.61 -21.97
N PHE A 181 1.00 7.38 -22.05
CA PHE A 181 2.01 8.27 -21.50
C PHE A 181 2.81 8.89 -22.63
N LEU A 182 2.79 10.22 -22.75
CA LEU A 182 3.50 10.97 -23.76
C LEU A 182 4.50 11.93 -23.10
N ASN A 183 5.78 11.64 -23.25
CA ASN A 183 6.86 12.48 -22.76
C ASN A 183 7.54 13.18 -23.93
N THR A 184 7.50 14.50 -23.97
CA THR A 184 8.11 15.31 -25.03
C THR A 184 8.93 16.46 -24.47
N ALA A 185 9.88 16.96 -25.24
CA ALA A 185 10.56 18.19 -24.88
C ALA A 185 9.64 19.40 -25.06
N ALA A 186 9.73 20.36 -24.14
CA ALA A 186 9.16 21.68 -24.34
C ALA A 186 10.20 22.59 -25.02
N THR A 187 9.83 23.22 -26.12
CA THR A 187 10.66 24.23 -26.78
C THR A 187 10.29 25.62 -26.27
N SER A 188 11.28 26.40 -25.89
CA SER A 188 11.13 27.81 -25.61
C SER A 188 11.46 28.62 -26.88
N HIS A 189 10.48 29.30 -27.45
CA HIS A 189 10.72 30.27 -28.51
C HIS A 189 11.15 31.60 -27.84
N GLY A 190 12.44 31.79 -27.64
CA GLY A 190 12.99 33.09 -27.26
C GLY A 190 13.27 33.93 -28.50
N TYR A 191 13.00 35.22 -28.47
CA TYR A 191 13.52 36.18 -29.45
C TYR A 191 15.02 36.25 -29.24
N GLY A 192 15.79 35.51 -30.05
CA GLY A 192 17.23 35.46 -29.95
C GLY A 192 17.81 34.08 -30.19
N TRP A 193 18.99 33.98 -30.68
CA TRP A 193 19.70 32.77 -31.06
C TRP A 193 19.67 31.68 -29.99
N GLY A 194 18.90 30.63 -30.22
CA GLY A 194 18.94 29.38 -29.48
C GLY A 194 17.63 29.01 -28.75
N SER A 195 16.76 28.25 -29.41
CA SER A 195 15.70 27.54 -28.74
C SER A 195 16.29 26.47 -27.80
N LYS A 196 16.17 26.65 -26.49
CA LYS A 196 16.57 25.59 -25.54
C LYS A 196 15.42 24.62 -25.39
N ALA A 197 15.64 23.38 -25.73
CA ALA A 197 14.69 22.29 -25.42
C ALA A 197 14.83 21.91 -23.95
N GLN A 198 13.70 21.92 -23.22
CA GLN A 198 13.63 21.37 -21.88
C GLN A 198 13.05 19.96 -22.00
N TYR A 199 13.84 18.98 -21.67
CA TYR A 199 13.43 17.57 -21.69
C TYR A 199 12.72 17.19 -20.40
N VAL A 200 11.95 16.11 -20.46
CA VAL A 200 11.40 15.49 -19.25
C VAL A 200 12.54 14.87 -18.45
N SER A 201 12.62 15.23 -17.18
CA SER A 201 13.60 14.69 -16.23
C SER A 201 12.92 14.04 -15.06
N ASN A 202 13.30 12.82 -14.77
CA ASN A 202 12.76 12.05 -13.64
C ASN A 202 13.92 11.66 -12.72
N ASN A 203 13.82 12.02 -11.46
CA ASN A 203 14.84 11.74 -10.47
C ASN A 203 14.21 11.17 -9.19
N SER A 204 14.71 10.02 -8.72
CA SER A 204 14.39 9.45 -7.41
C SER A 204 15.67 9.28 -6.62
N SER A 205 15.75 9.89 -5.44
CA SER A 205 16.94 9.82 -4.60
C SER A 205 16.58 9.42 -3.17
N LEU A 206 17.42 8.56 -2.62
CA LEU A 206 17.35 8.13 -1.22
C LEU A 206 18.74 8.38 -0.62
N ASP A 207 18.86 9.39 0.23
CA ASP A 207 20.13 9.75 0.87
C ASP A 207 20.00 9.68 2.39
N ASN A 208 20.99 9.08 3.04
CA ASN A 208 21.10 8.91 4.49
C ASN A 208 19.76 8.54 5.19
N SER A 209 18.93 7.76 4.53
CA SER A 209 17.56 7.44 4.94
C SER A 209 17.39 5.95 5.21
N VAL A 210 16.28 5.60 5.91
CA VAL A 210 15.89 4.23 6.27
C VAL A 210 16.94 3.54 7.16
N ASN A 211 17.54 4.29 8.06
CA ASN A 211 18.60 3.78 8.93
C ASN A 211 18.09 3.51 10.35
N ARG A 212 18.68 2.52 11.02
CA ARG A 212 18.49 2.22 12.45
C ARG A 212 17.01 2.03 12.85
N ASN A 213 16.21 1.47 11.97
CA ASN A 213 14.82 1.14 12.28
C ASN A 213 14.72 -0.25 12.92
N SER A 214 13.82 -0.37 13.90
CA SER A 214 13.43 -1.64 14.50
C SER A 214 11.96 -1.92 14.17
N GLY A 215 11.70 -2.92 13.36
CA GLY A 215 10.37 -3.25 12.84
C GLY A 215 10.33 -3.27 11.31
N ASN A 216 9.13 -3.17 10.76
CA ASN A 216 8.94 -3.24 9.31
C ASN A 216 8.97 -1.86 8.69
N VAL A 217 9.72 -1.72 7.62
CA VAL A 217 9.77 -0.47 6.85
C VAL A 217 9.49 -0.78 5.39
N GLY A 218 8.44 -0.16 4.85
CA GLY A 218 8.11 -0.16 3.43
C GLY A 218 8.32 1.23 2.84
N VAL A 219 9.18 1.35 1.84
CA VAL A 219 9.42 2.62 1.14
C VAL A 219 9.20 2.42 -0.36
N ASN A 220 8.30 3.21 -0.92
CA ASN A 220 8.10 3.36 -2.35
C ASN A 220 8.47 4.80 -2.74
N LEU A 221 9.51 4.95 -3.54
CA LEU A 221 9.96 6.24 -4.03
C LEU A 221 9.94 6.25 -5.55
N GLN A 222 9.04 7.01 -6.14
CA GLN A 222 8.72 6.95 -7.55
C GLN A 222 8.80 8.33 -8.20
N SER A 223 9.48 8.40 -9.34
CA SER A 223 9.54 9.61 -10.16
C SER A 223 9.23 9.27 -11.61
N GLY A 224 8.48 10.13 -12.28
CA GLY A 224 8.08 9.95 -13.67
C GLY A 224 6.61 9.62 -13.82
N ALA A 225 6.28 8.77 -14.78
CA ALA A 225 4.89 8.49 -15.12
C ALA A 225 4.58 6.99 -15.13
N GLY A 226 3.45 6.62 -14.52
CA GLY A 226 2.91 5.27 -14.58
C GLY A 226 3.65 4.22 -13.74
N ASN A 227 4.46 4.63 -12.78
CA ASN A 227 5.17 3.69 -11.92
C ASN A 227 4.22 3.02 -10.92
N GLN A 228 4.50 1.76 -10.60
CA GLN A 228 3.78 0.99 -9.60
C GLN A 228 4.75 0.42 -8.55
N GLY A 229 4.45 0.62 -7.28
CA GLY A 229 5.24 0.09 -6.17
C GLY A 229 4.35 -0.43 -5.05
N SER A 230 4.68 -1.59 -4.49
CA SER A 230 3.93 -2.18 -3.40
C SER A 230 4.86 -2.87 -2.40
N ASN A 231 4.64 -2.58 -1.12
CA ASN A 231 5.21 -3.32 -0.02
C ASN A 231 4.06 -3.88 0.81
N SER A 232 4.03 -5.18 1.03
CA SER A 232 2.98 -5.84 1.79
C SER A 232 3.57 -6.83 2.78
N LEU A 233 3.12 -6.74 4.03
CA LEU A 233 3.54 -7.65 5.10
C LEU A 233 2.31 -8.18 5.84
N SER A 234 2.27 -9.49 6.02
CA SER A 234 1.26 -10.17 6.82
C SER A 234 1.93 -11.03 7.89
N ILE A 235 1.63 -10.80 9.15
CA ILE A 235 2.17 -11.54 10.29
C ILE A 235 1.03 -12.10 11.12
N GLY A 236 0.97 -13.42 11.23
CA GLY A 236 0.10 -14.12 12.17
C GLY A 236 0.94 -14.75 13.27
N GLN A 237 0.71 -14.35 14.52
CA GLN A 237 1.34 -14.95 15.68
C GLN A 237 0.28 -15.52 16.61
N GLY A 238 0.29 -16.80 16.80
CA GLY A 238 -0.64 -17.45 17.67
C GLY A 238 -0.15 -18.76 18.25
N CYS A 239 -0.90 -19.20 19.26
CA CYS A 239 -0.78 -20.48 19.92
C CYS A 239 0.35 -20.63 20.94
N SER A 240 0.00 -20.43 22.21
CA SER A 240 0.81 -20.91 23.34
C SER A 240 0.67 -22.43 23.57
N VAL A 241 -0.31 -23.07 22.93
CA VAL A 241 -0.57 -24.53 23.05
C VAL A 241 -0.85 -25.13 21.67
N CYS A 242 0.08 -25.05 20.76
CA CYS A 242 0.06 -25.96 19.62
C CYS A 242 0.36 -27.35 20.15
N ALA A 243 -0.59 -28.27 19.98
CA ALA A 243 -0.38 -29.66 20.35
C ALA A 243 0.98 -30.13 19.79
N SER A 244 1.89 -30.45 20.67
CA SER A 244 3.17 -31.07 20.35
C SER A 244 2.91 -32.49 19.80
N GLY A 245 2.49 -32.59 18.53
CA GLY A 245 2.07 -33.88 18.00
C GLY A 245 2.04 -34.04 16.50
N VAL A 246 2.53 -33.10 15.71
CA VAL A 246 2.73 -33.38 14.28
C VAL A 246 4.23 -33.30 13.99
N ARG A 247 4.86 -34.46 14.10
CA ARG A 247 6.16 -34.70 13.45
C ARG A 247 5.86 -35.08 12.01
N PHE A 248 6.35 -34.29 11.08
CA PHE A 248 6.46 -34.66 9.67
C PHE A 248 7.73 -35.47 9.46
#